data_aa6e8ef29b1f05bfdda64abeb98ae590
#
_entry.id   aa6e8ef29b1f05bfdda64abeb98ae590
#
_cell.length_a   1.000
_cell.length_b   1.000
_cell.length_c   1.000
_cell.angle_alpha   90.00
_cell.angle_beta   90.00
_cell.angle_gamma   90.00
#
_symmetry.space_group_name_H-M   'P 1'
#
loop_
_entity.id
_entity.type
_entity.pdbx_description
1 polymer ?
#
loop_
_entity_poly.entity_id
_entity_poly.type
_entity_poly.pdbx_seq_one_letter_code
_entity_poly.pdbx_strand_id
1 'polypeptide(L)'
;MFSKNKISVGFAGLAKNVGKTTALISVLDNLRSLGKRIALTSIGYDGEEIDNITGLPKPKYFLKVGDLVATAQRCLVSGLRVVQETDVFTPLGRVLIARLERDTRVILAGPNKLRDLEKALTMFFSEGAEVALVDGSINRVYPLKLVDRFILSTGIARTGNLNRLKLEVEALNFFASLPVAEPSGNALEFIPSNIAPYKGQDLIFKEGVNFLLSEDLIGTYLKLKRHLLNGGKLGVINPLKISAITVSTFYPKPAKEGFEPAFMDIDLERELSFSKIPVIDVKRGRDGRRLAKIVLGSGG
;
A
#
# COMPACT_ATOMS: atom_id res chain seq x y z
N MET A 1 5.49 2.56 -19.25
CA MET A 1 4.02 2.60 -19.34
C MET A 1 3.55 1.27 -19.93
N PHE A 2 2.89 0.43 -19.13
CA PHE A 2 2.44 -0.89 -19.59
C PHE A 2 1.22 -0.75 -20.51
N SER A 3 0.94 -1.78 -21.35
CA SER A 3 -0.17 -1.71 -22.32
C SER A 3 -1.52 -1.49 -21.62
N LYS A 4 -2.53 -0.96 -22.34
CA LYS A 4 -3.87 -0.56 -21.81
C LYS A 4 -4.61 -1.57 -20.92
N ASN A 5 -4.17 -2.84 -20.88
CA ASN A 5 -4.82 -3.94 -20.16
C ASN A 5 -3.96 -4.51 -18.99
N LYS A 6 -2.84 -3.88 -18.66
CA LYS A 6 -1.91 -4.34 -17.61
C LYS A 6 -1.88 -3.32 -16.48
N ILE A 7 -2.16 -3.74 -15.25
CA ILE A 7 -2.30 -2.86 -14.09
C ILE A 7 -1.45 -3.39 -12.93
N SER A 8 -0.66 -2.52 -12.34
CA SER A 8 0.06 -2.77 -11.09
C SER A 8 -0.63 -2.07 -9.92
N VAL A 9 -0.76 -2.77 -8.79
CA VAL A 9 -1.46 -2.29 -7.60
C VAL A 9 -0.58 -2.47 -6.38
N GLY A 10 -0.25 -1.38 -5.72
CA GLY A 10 0.50 -1.40 -4.48
C GLY A 10 -0.40 -1.26 -3.25
N PHE A 11 -0.05 -1.98 -2.20
CA PHE A 11 -0.72 -1.91 -0.91
C PHE A 11 0.27 -1.50 0.17
N ALA A 12 -0.09 -0.53 0.99
CA ALA A 12 0.66 -0.19 2.20
C ALA A 12 -0.29 0.07 3.37
N GLY A 13 0.21 -0.08 4.58
CA GLY A 13 -0.55 0.23 5.79
C GLY A 13 0.17 1.28 6.62
N LEU A 14 -0.53 2.27 7.13
CA LEU A 14 0.03 3.32 7.99
C LEU A 14 0.50 2.79 9.37
N ALA A 15 0.08 1.57 9.74
CA ALA A 15 0.56 0.86 10.92
C ALA A 15 0.42 -0.66 10.72
N LYS A 16 0.91 -1.42 11.69
CA LYS A 16 0.59 -2.86 11.78
C LYS A 16 -0.89 -3.07 12.08
N ASN A 17 -1.44 -4.19 11.64
CA ASN A 17 -2.81 -4.64 11.92
C ASN A 17 -3.96 -3.73 11.41
N VAL A 18 -3.68 -2.80 10.51
CA VAL A 18 -4.70 -1.90 9.90
C VAL A 18 -5.47 -2.53 8.73
N GLY A 19 -5.31 -3.83 8.49
CA GLY A 19 -6.07 -4.55 7.46
C GLY A 19 -5.46 -4.55 6.05
N LYS A 20 -4.18 -4.14 5.87
CA LYS A 20 -3.49 -4.14 4.57
C LYS A 20 -3.60 -5.49 3.84
N THR A 21 -3.20 -6.57 4.51
CA THR A 21 -3.23 -7.92 3.94
C THR A 21 -4.65 -8.40 3.66
N THR A 22 -5.61 -8.03 4.50
CA THR A 22 -7.04 -8.29 4.28
C THR A 22 -7.53 -7.59 3.00
N ALA A 23 -7.15 -6.32 2.80
CA ALA A 23 -7.47 -5.57 1.58
C ALA A 23 -6.88 -6.23 0.33
N LEU A 24 -5.62 -6.65 0.38
CA LEU A 24 -4.95 -7.30 -0.73
C LEU A 24 -5.63 -8.64 -1.07
N ILE A 25 -5.91 -9.49 -0.07
CA ILE A 25 -6.61 -10.77 -0.27
C ILE A 25 -8.01 -10.54 -0.87
N SER A 26 -8.73 -9.54 -0.36
CA SER A 26 -10.06 -9.19 -0.89
C SER A 26 -10.01 -8.79 -2.37
N VAL A 27 -9.02 -7.99 -2.77
CA VAL A 27 -8.79 -7.65 -4.18
C VAL A 27 -8.43 -8.90 -4.98
N LEU A 28 -7.48 -9.70 -4.50
CA LEU A 28 -7.02 -10.94 -5.12
C LEU A 28 -8.19 -11.87 -5.46
N ASP A 29 -9.07 -12.15 -4.49
CA ASP A 29 -10.19 -13.07 -4.65
C ASP A 29 -11.25 -12.52 -5.62
N ASN A 30 -11.53 -11.21 -5.57
CA ASN A 30 -12.47 -10.59 -6.49
C ASN A 30 -11.92 -10.51 -7.93
N LEU A 31 -10.63 -10.25 -8.13
CA LEU A 31 -10.00 -10.29 -9.45
C LEU A 31 -10.03 -11.69 -10.06
N ARG A 32 -9.84 -12.73 -9.23
CA ARG A 32 -9.99 -14.13 -9.67
C ARG A 32 -11.41 -14.43 -10.12
N SER A 33 -12.41 -13.98 -9.37
CA SER A 33 -13.83 -14.17 -9.75
C SER A 33 -14.17 -13.49 -11.08
N LEU A 34 -13.39 -12.50 -11.49
CA LEU A 34 -13.47 -11.82 -12.78
C LEU A 34 -12.58 -12.46 -13.86
N GLY A 35 -11.99 -13.62 -13.60
CA GLY A 35 -11.15 -14.36 -14.54
C GLY A 35 -9.79 -13.69 -14.85
N LYS A 36 -9.31 -12.78 -14.00
CA LYS A 36 -8.05 -12.08 -14.23
C LYS A 36 -6.84 -12.97 -13.92
N ARG A 37 -5.81 -12.89 -14.78
CA ARG A 37 -4.50 -13.50 -14.54
C ARG A 37 -3.70 -12.61 -13.61
N ILE A 38 -3.33 -13.15 -12.45
CA ILE A 38 -2.78 -12.38 -11.33
C ILE A 38 -1.31 -12.74 -11.12
N ALA A 39 -0.55 -11.73 -10.75
CA ALA A 39 0.79 -11.88 -10.20
C ALA A 39 0.87 -11.21 -8.82
N LEU A 40 1.68 -11.77 -7.91
CA LEU A 40 1.85 -11.27 -6.56
C LEU A 40 3.33 -11.20 -6.18
N THR A 41 3.71 -10.11 -5.55
CA THR A 41 5.02 -9.96 -4.89
C THR A 41 4.91 -9.09 -3.66
N SER A 42 6.00 -9.00 -2.88
CA SER A 42 6.13 -8.05 -1.77
C SER A 42 7.32 -7.13 -1.98
N ILE A 43 7.37 -6.03 -1.22
CA ILE A 43 8.58 -5.22 -1.09
C ILE A 43 9.38 -5.76 0.10
N GLY A 44 10.44 -6.52 -0.22
CA GLY A 44 11.25 -7.24 0.75
C GLY A 44 10.55 -8.48 1.31
N TYR A 45 11.01 -8.97 2.46
CA TYR A 45 10.51 -10.18 3.10
C TYR A 45 9.22 -9.91 3.89
N ASP A 46 8.18 -10.67 3.60
CA ASP A 46 6.94 -10.72 4.39
C ASP A 46 6.51 -12.20 4.53
N GLY A 47 7.14 -12.90 5.46
CA GLY A 47 6.94 -14.33 5.70
C GLY A 47 6.73 -14.72 7.15
N GLU A 48 6.57 -13.74 8.04
CA GLU A 48 6.28 -14.01 9.45
C GLU A 48 4.88 -14.63 9.59
N GLU A 49 4.76 -15.73 10.30
CA GLU A 49 3.47 -16.38 10.58
C GLU A 49 2.68 -15.66 11.65
N ILE A 50 3.37 -15.01 12.57
CA ILE A 50 2.83 -14.34 13.76
C ILE A 50 3.38 -12.92 13.76
N ASP A 51 2.55 -11.98 14.12
CA ASP A 51 3.00 -10.60 14.36
C ASP A 51 3.86 -10.55 15.62
N ASN A 52 5.13 -10.16 15.48
CA ASN A 52 6.12 -10.16 16.55
C ASN A 52 5.81 -9.18 17.71
N ILE A 53 4.84 -8.26 17.53
CA ILE A 53 4.44 -7.30 18.56
C ILE A 53 3.21 -7.81 19.30
N THR A 54 2.20 -8.30 18.57
CA THR A 54 0.90 -8.67 19.16
C THR A 54 0.74 -10.16 19.41
N GLY A 55 1.59 -11.00 18.81
CA GLY A 55 1.44 -12.46 18.85
C GLY A 55 0.25 -13.01 18.04
N LEU A 56 -0.48 -12.15 17.31
CA LEU A 56 -1.63 -12.56 16.53
C LEU A 56 -1.23 -13.18 15.19
N PRO A 57 -1.96 -14.21 14.70
CA PRO A 57 -1.69 -14.82 13.40
C PRO A 57 -1.82 -13.80 12.26
N LYS A 58 -0.86 -13.82 11.32
CA LYS A 58 -0.96 -13.05 10.08
C LYS A 58 -1.69 -13.83 8.99
N PRO A 59 -2.51 -13.18 8.15
CA PRO A 59 -3.08 -13.81 6.97
C PRO A 59 -1.96 -14.26 6.02
N LYS A 60 -2.02 -15.52 5.55
CA LYS A 60 -1.11 -16.07 4.55
C LYS A 60 -1.73 -15.94 3.16
N TYR A 61 -0.89 -15.64 2.16
CA TYR A 61 -1.35 -15.60 0.78
C TYR A 61 -1.57 -17.01 0.25
N PHE A 62 -2.81 -17.32 -0.06
CA PHE A 62 -3.18 -18.54 -0.74
C PHE A 62 -3.37 -18.25 -2.23
N LEU A 63 -2.44 -18.77 -3.05
CA LEU A 63 -2.47 -18.59 -4.49
C LEU A 63 -2.97 -19.86 -5.19
N LYS A 64 -3.54 -19.67 -6.37
CA LYS A 64 -4.17 -20.73 -7.17
C LYS A 64 -3.33 -21.08 -8.39
N VAL A 65 -3.62 -22.25 -8.96
CA VAL A 65 -3.05 -22.68 -10.23
C VAL A 65 -3.11 -21.58 -11.27
N GLY A 66 -1.97 -21.33 -11.93
CA GLY A 66 -1.84 -20.31 -12.96
C GLY A 66 -1.41 -18.92 -12.46
N ASP A 67 -1.61 -18.59 -11.19
CA ASP A 67 -1.09 -17.35 -10.61
C ASP A 67 0.45 -17.29 -10.73
N LEU A 68 1.00 -16.08 -10.80
CA LEU A 68 2.44 -15.84 -10.79
C LEU A 68 2.87 -15.28 -9.44
N VAL A 69 4.08 -15.58 -9.03
CA VAL A 69 4.70 -15.01 -7.83
C VAL A 69 6.15 -14.62 -8.11
N ALA A 70 6.58 -13.46 -7.57
CA ALA A 70 8.00 -13.14 -7.48
C ALA A 70 8.43 -13.26 -6.02
N THR A 71 9.34 -14.20 -5.76
CA THR A 71 9.85 -14.47 -4.42
C THR A 71 11.28 -14.99 -4.46
N ALA A 72 11.99 -14.86 -3.33
CA ALA A 72 13.37 -15.33 -3.22
C ALA A 72 13.45 -16.86 -3.27
N GLN A 73 14.56 -17.37 -3.79
CA GLN A 73 14.83 -18.77 -4.01
C GLN A 73 14.56 -19.64 -2.76
N ARG A 74 14.95 -19.18 -1.56
CA ARG A 74 14.72 -19.90 -0.30
C ARG A 74 13.26 -19.92 0.16
N CYS A 75 12.40 -19.13 -0.48
CA CYS A 75 10.97 -19.06 -0.20
C CYS A 75 10.13 -19.89 -1.18
N LEU A 76 10.77 -20.59 -2.12
CA LEU A 76 10.07 -21.50 -3.02
C LEU A 76 9.48 -22.68 -2.22
N VAL A 77 8.22 -22.96 -2.50
CA VAL A 77 7.49 -24.09 -1.94
C VAL A 77 7.10 -25.06 -3.04
N SER A 78 6.77 -26.30 -2.67
CA SER A 78 6.32 -27.31 -3.63
C SER A 78 5.05 -26.83 -4.36
N GLY A 79 5.02 -27.04 -5.70
CA GLY A 79 3.94 -26.56 -6.57
C GLY A 79 4.22 -25.21 -7.22
N LEU A 80 5.42 -24.67 -7.08
CA LEU A 80 5.92 -23.52 -7.81
C LEU A 80 6.90 -23.99 -8.90
N ARG A 81 6.60 -23.66 -10.16
CA ARG A 81 7.50 -23.86 -11.32
C ARG A 81 8.13 -22.51 -11.67
N VAL A 82 9.46 -22.43 -11.56
CA VAL A 82 10.20 -21.25 -12.00
C VAL A 82 10.02 -21.08 -13.52
N VAL A 83 9.60 -19.89 -13.94
CA VAL A 83 9.41 -19.52 -15.35
C VAL A 83 10.45 -18.52 -15.82
N GLN A 84 10.95 -17.66 -14.92
CA GLN A 84 12.06 -16.73 -15.21
C GLN A 84 12.95 -16.53 -13.98
N GLU A 85 14.23 -16.36 -14.24
CA GLU A 85 15.21 -15.92 -13.22
C GLU A 85 15.48 -14.42 -13.37
N THR A 86 15.63 -13.72 -12.25
CA THR A 86 16.01 -12.30 -12.25
C THR A 86 17.49 -12.12 -11.90
N ASP A 87 18.04 -10.94 -12.10
CA ASP A 87 19.33 -10.51 -11.57
C ASP A 87 19.19 -9.80 -10.20
N VAL A 88 18.05 -9.94 -9.54
CA VAL A 88 17.74 -9.32 -8.24
C VAL A 88 18.06 -10.29 -7.12
N PHE A 89 18.88 -9.85 -6.15
CA PHE A 89 19.26 -10.64 -4.99
C PHE A 89 18.74 -10.04 -3.69
N THR A 90 18.33 -10.91 -2.79
CA THR A 90 17.93 -10.62 -1.41
C THR A 90 18.78 -11.46 -0.45
N PRO A 91 18.75 -11.23 0.87
CA PRO A 91 19.38 -12.12 1.83
C PRO A 91 18.87 -13.58 1.78
N LEU A 92 17.67 -13.80 1.21
CA LEU A 92 17.08 -15.12 1.02
C LEU A 92 17.34 -15.74 -0.37
N GLY A 93 18.29 -15.17 -1.10
CA GLY A 93 18.70 -15.61 -2.44
C GLY A 93 18.12 -14.77 -3.56
N ARG A 94 18.31 -15.26 -4.80
CA ARG A 94 17.83 -14.63 -6.01
C ARG A 94 16.29 -14.58 -6.03
N VAL A 95 15.71 -13.47 -6.45
CA VAL A 95 14.26 -13.38 -6.73
C VAL A 95 13.96 -14.11 -8.02
N LEU A 96 12.98 -14.99 -7.99
CA LEU A 96 12.55 -15.83 -9.10
C LEU A 96 11.09 -15.53 -9.43
N ILE A 97 10.75 -15.54 -10.71
CA ILE A 97 9.36 -15.53 -11.16
C ILE A 97 8.92 -17.00 -11.31
N ALA A 98 7.89 -17.36 -10.58
CA ALA A 98 7.34 -18.69 -10.58
C ALA A 98 5.84 -18.71 -10.86
N ARG A 99 5.37 -19.75 -11.56
CA ARG A 99 3.95 -20.02 -11.81
C ARG A 99 3.48 -21.15 -10.90
N LEU A 100 2.29 -21.01 -10.36
CA LEU A 100 1.69 -22.06 -9.55
C LEU A 100 1.14 -23.18 -10.42
N GLU A 101 1.56 -24.41 -10.12
CA GLU A 101 1.05 -25.65 -10.72
C GLU A 101 0.00 -26.33 -9.84
N ARG A 102 -0.13 -25.91 -8.59
CA ARG A 102 -1.19 -26.31 -7.66
C ARG A 102 -1.51 -25.20 -6.68
N ASP A 103 -2.71 -25.24 -6.14
CA ASP A 103 -3.14 -24.30 -5.10
C ASP A 103 -2.24 -24.48 -3.86
N THR A 104 -1.61 -23.40 -3.41
CA THR A 104 -0.72 -23.47 -2.25
C THR A 104 -0.56 -22.13 -1.54
N ARG A 105 -0.08 -22.19 -0.31
CA ARG A 105 0.34 -21.01 0.45
C ARG A 105 1.75 -20.62 0.06
N VAL A 106 1.96 -19.32 -0.19
CA VAL A 106 3.25 -18.77 -0.59
C VAL A 106 3.83 -17.86 0.47
N ILE A 107 5.16 -17.83 0.51
CA ILE A 107 5.94 -16.87 1.29
C ILE A 107 6.49 -15.83 0.31
N LEU A 108 6.32 -14.56 0.64
CA LEU A 108 6.79 -13.47 -0.21
C LEU A 108 8.10 -12.89 0.32
N ALA A 109 9.10 -12.89 -0.53
CA ALA A 109 10.39 -12.21 -0.33
C ALA A 109 10.80 -11.57 -1.65
N GLY A 110 10.11 -10.50 -1.99
CA GLY A 110 10.27 -9.80 -3.27
C GLY A 110 11.40 -8.76 -3.25
N PRO A 111 11.50 -7.99 -4.35
CA PRO A 111 12.48 -6.92 -4.48
C PRO A 111 12.19 -5.79 -3.48
N ASN A 112 13.25 -5.09 -3.02
CA ASN A 112 13.11 -3.97 -2.09
C ASN A 112 13.60 -2.62 -2.66
N LYS A 113 14.15 -2.62 -3.87
CA LYS A 113 14.55 -1.41 -4.58
C LYS A 113 13.57 -1.11 -5.72
N LEU A 114 13.42 0.18 -6.04
CA LEU A 114 12.54 0.67 -7.10
C LEU A 114 12.80 -0.03 -8.44
N ARG A 115 14.07 -0.02 -8.90
CA ARG A 115 14.49 -0.64 -10.17
C ARG A 115 14.21 -2.14 -10.21
N ASP A 116 14.38 -2.82 -9.08
CA ASP A 116 14.19 -4.26 -9.01
C ASP A 116 12.70 -4.63 -9.01
N LEU A 117 11.86 -3.79 -8.40
CA LEU A 117 10.40 -3.93 -8.51
C LEU A 117 9.92 -3.71 -9.95
N GLU A 118 10.45 -2.70 -10.65
CA GLU A 118 10.13 -2.44 -12.05
C GLU A 118 10.45 -3.64 -12.95
N LYS A 119 11.61 -4.29 -12.74
CA LYS A 119 11.98 -5.53 -13.44
C LYS A 119 10.97 -6.66 -13.16
N ALA A 120 10.63 -6.89 -11.90
CA ALA A 120 9.67 -7.93 -11.52
C ALA A 120 8.29 -7.70 -12.15
N LEU A 121 7.80 -6.46 -12.15
CA LEU A 121 6.53 -6.09 -12.80
C LEU A 121 6.59 -6.32 -14.31
N THR A 122 7.68 -5.95 -14.96
CA THR A 122 7.88 -6.17 -16.40
C THR A 122 7.85 -7.66 -16.72
N MET A 123 8.54 -8.49 -15.94
CA MET A 123 8.54 -9.94 -16.11
C MET A 123 7.17 -10.57 -15.85
N PHE A 124 6.41 -10.12 -14.86
CA PHE A 124 5.04 -10.57 -14.65
C PHE A 124 4.16 -10.35 -15.87
N PHE A 125 4.26 -9.16 -16.43
CA PHE A 125 3.46 -8.80 -17.61
C PHE A 125 3.92 -9.51 -18.89
N SER A 126 5.21 -9.84 -19.04
CA SER A 126 5.69 -10.68 -20.13
C SER A 126 5.19 -12.12 -20.03
N GLU A 127 5.07 -12.64 -18.80
CA GLU A 127 4.49 -13.96 -18.49
C GLU A 127 2.95 -14.00 -18.57
N GLY A 128 2.32 -12.90 -18.96
CA GLY A 128 0.89 -12.85 -19.26
C GLY A 128 0.00 -12.45 -18.08
N ALA A 129 0.54 -11.95 -16.97
CA ALA A 129 -0.29 -11.33 -15.94
C ALA A 129 -1.04 -10.11 -16.49
N GLU A 130 -2.28 -9.93 -16.04
CA GLU A 130 -3.08 -8.73 -16.32
C GLU A 130 -3.02 -7.76 -15.13
N VAL A 131 -2.97 -8.31 -13.91
CA VAL A 131 -2.89 -7.53 -12.68
C VAL A 131 -1.73 -8.03 -11.82
N ALA A 132 -0.83 -7.11 -11.46
CA ALA A 132 0.27 -7.38 -10.55
C ALA A 132 -0.01 -6.70 -9.19
N LEU A 133 -0.12 -7.48 -8.12
CA LEU A 133 -0.32 -7.00 -6.76
C LEU A 133 1.02 -6.94 -6.05
N VAL A 134 1.28 -5.82 -5.36
CA VAL A 134 2.54 -5.58 -4.63
C VAL A 134 2.23 -5.31 -3.17
N ASP A 135 2.62 -6.23 -2.30
CA ASP A 135 2.50 -6.06 -0.86
C ASP A 135 3.65 -5.22 -0.30
N GLY A 136 3.35 -4.01 0.15
CA GLY A 136 4.30 -3.07 0.71
C GLY A 136 4.15 -2.89 2.23
N SER A 137 5.04 -2.07 2.81
CA SER A 137 4.91 -1.57 4.17
C SER A 137 5.22 -0.09 4.20
N ILE A 138 4.75 0.64 5.23
CA ILE A 138 4.98 2.08 5.32
C ILE A 138 6.47 2.45 5.29
N ASN A 139 7.31 1.68 5.94
CA ASN A 139 8.75 1.92 5.96
C ASN A 139 9.44 1.63 4.61
N ARG A 140 8.73 1.03 3.66
CA ARG A 140 9.20 0.66 2.31
C ARG A 140 8.19 1.07 1.25
N VAL A 141 7.52 2.21 1.45
CA VAL A 141 6.47 2.71 0.54
C VAL A 141 7.03 3.32 -0.74
N TYR A 142 8.28 3.79 -0.71
CA TYR A 142 8.88 4.53 -1.84
C TYR A 142 8.85 3.76 -3.18
N PRO A 143 9.13 2.44 -3.26
CA PRO A 143 8.98 1.71 -4.51
C PRO A 143 7.56 1.67 -5.05
N LEU A 144 6.54 1.87 -4.21
CA LEU A 144 5.13 1.87 -4.63
C LEU A 144 4.75 3.09 -5.49
N LYS A 145 5.63 4.06 -5.67
CA LYS A 145 5.42 5.15 -6.65
C LYS A 145 5.37 4.65 -8.10
N LEU A 146 5.89 3.44 -8.39
CA LEU A 146 5.86 2.82 -9.73
C LEU A 146 4.53 2.16 -10.08
N VAL A 147 3.66 1.93 -9.11
CA VAL A 147 2.39 1.23 -9.37
C VAL A 147 1.34 2.18 -9.97
N ASP A 148 0.47 1.62 -10.80
CA ASP A 148 -0.61 2.38 -11.44
C ASP A 148 -1.72 2.76 -10.46
N ARG A 149 -1.93 1.93 -9.44
CA ARG A 149 -2.92 2.12 -8.36
C ARG A 149 -2.28 1.92 -7.00
N PHE A 150 -2.58 2.78 -6.06
CA PHE A 150 -2.05 2.69 -4.70
C PHE A 150 -3.20 2.65 -3.69
N ILE A 151 -3.24 1.59 -2.88
CA ILE A 151 -4.23 1.38 -1.83
C ILE A 151 -3.53 1.54 -0.49
N LEU A 152 -4.04 2.43 0.34
CA LEU A 152 -3.48 2.74 1.64
C LEU A 152 -4.44 2.30 2.74
N SER A 153 -3.96 1.48 3.68
CA SER A 153 -4.75 0.96 4.79
C SER A 153 -4.48 1.73 6.08
N THR A 154 -5.55 2.08 6.78
CA THR A 154 -5.51 2.65 8.14
C THR A 154 -6.65 2.08 8.99
N GLY A 155 -6.87 2.56 10.20
CA GLY A 155 -7.97 2.10 11.04
C GLY A 155 -7.70 2.21 12.53
N ILE A 156 -8.58 1.60 13.32
CA ILE A 156 -8.58 1.70 14.79
C ILE A 156 -7.29 1.16 15.42
N ALA A 157 -6.66 0.14 14.83
CA ALA A 157 -5.38 -0.38 15.30
C ALA A 157 -4.24 0.65 15.32
N ARG A 158 -4.34 1.72 14.50
CA ARG A 158 -3.33 2.77 14.43
C ARG A 158 -3.48 3.79 15.56
N THR A 159 -4.69 4.21 15.88
CA THR A 159 -4.87 5.36 16.75
C THR A 159 -5.79 5.13 17.95
N GLY A 160 -6.69 4.14 17.92
CA GLY A 160 -7.71 3.92 18.97
C GLY A 160 -8.72 5.07 19.12
N ASN A 161 -8.56 6.18 18.39
CA ASN A 161 -9.36 7.40 18.52
C ASN A 161 -9.93 7.84 17.17
N LEU A 162 -11.25 7.89 17.07
CA LEU A 162 -11.95 8.24 15.84
C LEU A 162 -11.63 9.65 15.32
N ASN A 163 -11.55 10.64 16.22
CA ASN A 163 -11.24 12.01 15.80
C ASN A 163 -9.83 12.12 15.24
N ARG A 164 -8.88 11.39 15.80
CA ARG A 164 -7.52 11.31 15.27
C ARG A 164 -7.48 10.59 13.93
N LEU A 165 -8.28 9.53 13.74
CA LEU A 165 -8.42 8.86 12.45
C LEU A 165 -9.03 9.78 11.39
N LYS A 166 -10.03 10.58 11.74
CA LYS A 166 -10.61 11.60 10.85
C LYS A 166 -9.54 12.62 10.39
N LEU A 167 -8.77 13.16 11.32
CA LEU A 167 -7.66 14.08 11.00
C LEU A 167 -6.59 13.43 10.12
N GLU A 168 -6.29 12.15 10.33
CA GLU A 168 -5.35 11.41 9.48
C GLU A 168 -5.89 11.29 8.05
N VAL A 169 -7.16 10.97 7.87
CA VAL A 169 -7.78 10.89 6.54
C VAL A 169 -7.87 12.28 5.88
N GLU A 170 -8.13 13.34 6.64
CA GLU A 170 -8.04 14.72 6.13
C GLU A 170 -6.63 15.04 5.65
N ALA A 171 -5.59 14.66 6.39
CA ALA A 171 -4.20 14.84 6.00
C ALA A 171 -3.87 14.10 4.69
N LEU A 172 -4.35 12.86 4.54
CA LEU A 172 -4.16 12.09 3.30
C LEU A 172 -4.84 12.76 2.10
N ASN A 173 -6.09 13.23 2.28
CA ASN A 173 -6.78 13.99 1.23
C ASN A 173 -6.03 15.27 0.85
N PHE A 174 -5.51 15.98 1.85
CA PHE A 174 -4.74 17.19 1.64
C PHE A 174 -3.46 16.90 0.82
N PHE A 175 -2.66 15.91 1.23
CA PHE A 175 -1.42 15.57 0.53
C PHE A 175 -1.67 15.06 -0.91
N ALA A 176 -2.73 14.28 -1.10
CA ALA A 176 -3.12 13.80 -2.43
C ALA A 176 -3.69 14.91 -3.34
N SER A 177 -4.15 16.03 -2.76
CA SER A 177 -4.72 17.18 -3.48
C SER A 177 -3.72 18.30 -3.75
N LEU A 178 -2.47 18.18 -3.32
CA LEU A 178 -1.48 19.22 -3.57
C LEU A 178 -1.28 19.44 -5.08
N PRO A 179 -1.19 20.70 -5.53
CA PRO A 179 -1.01 21.00 -6.94
C PRO A 179 0.29 20.44 -7.49
N VAL A 180 0.25 19.95 -8.73
CA VAL A 180 1.45 19.50 -9.44
C VAL A 180 2.29 20.72 -9.78
N ALA A 181 3.57 20.67 -9.44
CA ALA A 181 4.53 21.72 -9.72
C ALA A 181 5.50 21.29 -10.83
N GLU A 182 5.99 22.28 -11.57
CA GLU A 182 7.07 22.04 -12.53
C GLU A 182 8.37 21.64 -11.82
N PRO A 183 9.23 20.82 -12.46
CA PRO A 183 10.53 20.47 -11.92
C PRO A 183 11.35 21.71 -11.56
N SER A 184 11.85 21.76 -10.32
CA SER A 184 12.64 22.86 -9.79
C SER A 184 13.91 22.33 -9.11
N GLY A 185 15.04 22.97 -9.34
CA GLY A 185 16.31 22.67 -8.67
C GLY A 185 16.26 22.84 -7.15
N ASN A 186 15.32 23.65 -6.66
CA ASN A 186 15.13 23.93 -5.23
C ASN A 186 14.03 23.03 -4.60
N ALA A 187 13.54 22.01 -5.30
CA ALA A 187 12.51 21.15 -4.78
C ALA A 187 13.04 20.31 -3.58
N LEU A 188 12.22 20.27 -2.53
CA LEU A 188 12.53 19.59 -1.27
C LEU A 188 12.41 18.08 -1.42
N GLU A 189 13.43 17.35 -0.97
CA GLU A 189 13.41 15.89 -0.89
C GLU A 189 12.52 15.41 0.27
N PHE A 190 12.62 16.10 1.41
CA PHE A 190 11.96 15.77 2.65
C PHE A 190 11.19 16.95 3.22
N ILE A 191 10.28 16.67 4.12
CA ILE A 191 9.52 17.69 4.82
C ILE A 191 10.45 18.34 5.87
N PRO A 192 10.65 19.67 5.84
CA PRO A 192 11.46 20.35 6.83
C PRO A 192 10.88 20.15 8.24
N SER A 193 11.72 19.83 9.20
CA SER A 193 11.33 19.71 10.61
C SER A 193 10.77 21.02 11.16
N ASN A 194 11.32 22.16 10.69
CA ASN A 194 10.84 23.49 11.02
C ASN A 194 10.44 24.25 9.74
N ILE A 195 9.14 24.50 9.56
CA ILE A 195 8.58 25.25 8.42
C ILE A 195 8.55 26.77 8.68
N ALA A 196 8.80 27.22 9.90
CA ALA A 196 8.78 28.65 10.22
C ALA A 196 9.72 29.53 9.39
N PRO A 197 10.96 29.10 9.03
CA PRO A 197 11.84 29.87 8.15
C PRO A 197 11.30 30.09 6.74
N TYR A 198 10.34 29.28 6.30
CA TYR A 198 9.73 29.34 4.96
C TYR A 198 8.45 30.17 4.93
N LYS A 199 8.23 31.07 5.89
CA LYS A 199 7.04 31.91 5.97
C LYS A 199 6.87 32.74 4.69
N GLY A 200 5.72 32.59 4.02
CA GLY A 200 5.40 33.28 2.77
C GLY A 200 6.15 32.81 1.53
N GLN A 201 7.01 31.77 1.63
CA GLN A 201 7.73 31.21 0.50
C GLN A 201 6.97 30.03 -0.13
N ASP A 202 7.24 29.76 -1.41
CA ASP A 202 6.71 28.59 -2.09
C ASP A 202 7.51 27.33 -1.67
N LEU A 203 6.82 26.28 -1.22
CA LEU A 203 7.41 24.98 -0.90
C LEU A 203 7.03 23.97 -1.98
N ILE A 204 8.02 23.54 -2.75
CA ILE A 204 7.86 22.51 -3.78
C ILE A 204 8.56 21.25 -3.31
N PHE A 205 7.82 20.13 -3.27
CA PHE A 205 8.32 18.82 -2.87
C PHE A 205 8.56 17.94 -4.10
N LYS A 206 9.62 17.14 -4.09
CA LYS A 206 9.89 16.22 -5.22
C LYS A 206 8.87 15.08 -5.27
N GLU A 207 8.62 14.43 -4.14
CA GLU A 207 7.87 13.18 -4.07
C GLU A 207 6.74 13.26 -3.04
N GLY A 208 5.50 13.20 -3.48
CA GLY A 208 4.33 13.21 -2.60
C GLY A 208 4.25 11.98 -1.69
N VAL A 209 4.82 10.85 -2.11
CA VAL A 209 4.88 9.64 -1.27
C VAL A 209 5.68 9.86 0.02
N ASN A 210 6.60 10.83 0.05
CA ASN A 210 7.40 11.14 1.23
C ASN A 210 6.56 11.71 2.39
N PHE A 211 5.37 12.26 2.13
CA PHE A 211 4.46 12.66 3.20
C PHE A 211 4.02 11.48 4.08
N LEU A 212 3.92 10.29 3.50
CA LEU A 212 3.56 9.07 4.23
C LEU A 212 4.68 8.57 5.17
N LEU A 213 5.91 9.01 4.94
CA LEU A 213 7.08 8.66 5.76
C LEU A 213 7.27 9.61 6.95
N SER A 214 6.43 10.63 7.09
CA SER A 214 6.47 11.53 8.24
C SER A 214 6.13 10.78 9.52
N GLU A 215 6.94 10.95 10.56
CA GLU A 215 6.69 10.39 11.89
C GLU A 215 5.37 10.92 12.49
N ASP A 216 5.04 12.18 12.20
CA ASP A 216 3.80 12.83 12.60
C ASP A 216 3.04 13.36 11.36
N LEU A 217 2.22 12.48 10.77
CA LEU A 217 1.42 12.79 9.58
C LEU A 217 0.46 13.97 9.83
N ILE A 218 -0.21 13.99 10.97
CA ILE A 218 -1.17 15.02 11.33
C ILE A 218 -0.46 16.36 11.61
N GLY A 219 0.61 16.33 12.40
CA GLY A 219 1.39 17.54 12.67
C GLY A 219 1.98 18.15 11.41
N THR A 220 2.45 17.31 10.47
CA THR A 220 2.92 17.77 9.15
C THR A 220 1.79 18.43 8.36
N TYR A 221 0.61 17.82 8.30
CA TYR A 221 -0.57 18.41 7.69
C TYR A 221 -0.91 19.78 8.26
N LEU A 222 -0.95 19.90 9.59
CA LEU A 222 -1.30 21.16 10.26
C LEU A 222 -0.25 22.24 10.02
N LYS A 223 1.04 21.89 9.98
CA LYS A 223 2.14 22.84 9.66
C LYS A 223 2.02 23.36 8.22
N LEU A 224 1.80 22.47 7.26
CA LEU A 224 1.65 22.88 5.85
C LEU A 224 0.38 23.68 5.62
N LYS A 225 -0.73 23.32 6.26
CA LYS A 225 -1.96 24.10 6.23
C LYS A 225 -1.76 25.51 6.79
N ARG A 226 -1.05 25.65 7.90
CA ARG A 226 -0.67 26.95 8.48
C ARG A 226 0.23 27.76 7.52
N HIS A 227 1.16 27.10 6.81
CA HIS A 227 2.00 27.74 5.80
C HIS A 227 1.16 28.39 4.69
N LEU A 228 0.16 27.69 4.17
CA LEU A 228 -0.80 28.24 3.19
C LEU A 228 -1.56 29.46 3.75
N LEU A 229 -2.04 29.37 5.01
CA LEU A 229 -2.75 30.49 5.66
C LEU A 229 -1.85 31.72 5.86
N ASN A 230 -0.54 31.54 5.94
CA ASN A 230 0.45 32.61 6.03
C ASN A 230 0.93 33.12 4.65
N GLY A 231 0.20 32.81 3.58
CA GLY A 231 0.46 33.32 2.22
C GLY A 231 1.53 32.55 1.43
N GLY A 232 2.04 31.42 1.96
CA GLY A 232 2.91 30.52 1.20
C GLY A 232 2.12 29.67 0.23
N LYS A 233 2.80 29.08 -0.76
CA LYS A 233 2.23 28.09 -1.67
C LYS A 233 2.86 26.73 -1.46
N LEU A 234 2.15 25.70 -1.87
CA LEU A 234 2.62 24.32 -1.84
C LEU A 234 2.49 23.69 -3.22
N GLY A 235 3.46 22.88 -3.59
CA GLY A 235 3.42 22.10 -4.82
C GLY A 235 4.19 20.80 -4.68
N VAL A 236 3.92 19.86 -5.57
CA VAL A 236 4.61 18.57 -5.61
C VAL A 236 4.88 18.18 -7.06
N ILE A 237 6.12 17.75 -7.36
CA ILE A 237 6.50 17.35 -8.73
C ILE A 237 5.87 16.00 -9.06
N ASN A 238 6.03 15.01 -8.19
CA ASN A 238 5.45 13.68 -8.32
C ASN A 238 4.34 13.49 -7.27
N PRO A 239 3.06 13.70 -7.62
CA PRO A 239 1.97 13.72 -6.65
C PRO A 239 1.72 12.36 -6.01
N LEU A 240 1.24 12.37 -4.77
CA LEU A 240 0.76 11.18 -4.07
C LEU A 240 -0.59 10.76 -4.67
N LYS A 241 -0.62 9.61 -5.32
CA LYS A 241 -1.83 9.06 -5.97
C LYS A 241 -2.40 7.92 -5.14
N ILE A 242 -3.32 8.21 -4.22
CA ILE A 242 -4.07 7.20 -3.47
C ILE A 242 -5.36 6.89 -4.21
N SER A 243 -5.51 5.64 -4.67
CA SER A 243 -6.71 5.18 -5.39
C SER A 243 -7.87 4.84 -4.46
N ALA A 244 -7.55 4.32 -3.27
CA ALA A 244 -8.51 4.08 -2.20
C ALA A 244 -7.81 4.06 -0.83
N ILE A 245 -8.53 4.45 0.21
CA ILE A 245 -8.17 4.22 1.60
C ILE A 245 -9.00 3.04 2.10
N THR A 246 -8.34 1.97 2.55
CA THR A 246 -9.05 0.89 3.23
C THR A 246 -8.96 1.06 4.73
N VAL A 247 -10.07 0.79 5.40
CA VAL A 247 -10.18 0.96 6.85
C VAL A 247 -10.57 -0.35 7.54
N SER A 248 -10.20 -0.46 8.82
CA SER A 248 -10.54 -1.62 9.64
C SER A 248 -10.90 -1.17 11.05
N THR A 249 -12.00 -1.72 11.56
CA THR A 249 -12.44 -1.54 12.95
C THR A 249 -11.69 -2.43 13.93
N PHE A 250 -10.82 -3.32 13.43
CA PHE A 250 -9.97 -4.21 14.23
C PHE A 250 -8.96 -3.43 15.07
N TYR A 251 -8.74 -3.90 16.30
CA TYR A 251 -7.60 -3.52 17.12
C TYR A 251 -7.17 -4.68 18.02
N PRO A 252 -5.86 -4.81 18.32
CA PRO A 252 -5.38 -5.78 19.30
C PRO A 252 -5.73 -5.28 20.72
N LYS A 253 -6.62 -5.97 21.42
CA LYS A 253 -7.00 -5.66 22.79
C LYS A 253 -6.07 -6.39 23.76
N PRO A 254 -5.48 -5.75 24.77
CA PRO A 254 -4.69 -6.42 25.77
C PRO A 254 -5.49 -7.54 26.47
N ALA A 255 -4.90 -8.72 26.64
CA ALA A 255 -5.44 -9.88 27.34
C ALA A 255 -4.49 -10.27 28.49
N LYS A 256 -4.85 -11.27 29.29
CA LYS A 256 -3.99 -11.76 30.39
C LYS A 256 -2.63 -12.23 29.89
N GLU A 257 -2.61 -12.85 28.71
CA GLU A 257 -1.41 -13.25 27.98
C GLU A 257 -1.47 -12.68 26.56
N GLY A 258 -0.64 -11.67 26.27
CA GLY A 258 -0.55 -11.05 24.95
C GLY A 258 -1.76 -10.20 24.56
N PHE A 259 -2.32 -10.45 23.37
CA PHE A 259 -3.42 -9.67 22.80
C PHE A 259 -4.50 -10.59 22.21
N GLU A 260 -5.75 -10.15 22.29
CA GLU A 260 -6.89 -10.79 21.64
C GLU A 260 -7.45 -9.92 20.51
N PRO A 261 -8.02 -10.51 19.46
CA PRO A 261 -8.70 -9.76 18.40
C PRO A 261 -9.96 -9.06 18.94
N ALA A 262 -10.05 -7.74 18.76
CA ALA A 262 -11.25 -6.98 19.08
C ALA A 262 -11.64 -6.06 17.92
N PHE A 263 -12.90 -5.62 17.92
CA PHE A 263 -13.46 -4.77 16.88
C PHE A 263 -14.32 -3.69 17.50
N MET A 264 -14.13 -2.46 17.04
CA MET A 264 -15.00 -1.35 17.43
C MET A 264 -16.31 -1.45 16.63
N ASP A 265 -17.43 -1.33 17.35
CA ASP A 265 -18.77 -1.28 16.71
C ASP A 265 -19.04 0.12 16.18
N ILE A 266 -18.51 0.38 14.97
CA ILE A 266 -18.61 1.67 14.29
C ILE A 266 -18.64 1.47 12.79
N ASP A 267 -19.34 2.33 12.07
CA ASP A 267 -19.34 2.41 10.62
C ASP A 267 -18.28 3.43 10.14
N LEU A 268 -17.06 2.95 9.90
CA LEU A 268 -15.95 3.80 9.48
C LEU A 268 -16.16 4.41 8.08
N GLU A 269 -16.87 3.77 7.16
CA GLU A 269 -17.16 4.37 5.86
C GLU A 269 -18.07 5.59 6.00
N ARG A 270 -19.09 5.48 6.86
CA ARG A 270 -19.98 6.60 7.18
C ARG A 270 -19.24 7.71 7.90
N GLU A 271 -18.43 7.39 8.90
CA GLU A 271 -17.67 8.38 9.68
C GLU A 271 -16.62 9.14 8.86
N LEU A 272 -16.13 8.53 7.78
CA LEU A 272 -15.11 9.07 6.89
C LEU A 272 -15.68 9.47 5.52
N SER A 273 -16.99 9.62 5.40
CA SER A 273 -17.68 9.98 4.15
C SER A 273 -17.31 11.36 3.58
N PHE A 274 -16.67 12.22 4.38
CA PHE A 274 -16.11 13.50 3.93
C PHE A 274 -14.87 13.34 3.01
N SER A 275 -14.26 12.15 2.98
CA SER A 275 -13.07 11.89 2.18
C SER A 275 -13.37 11.97 0.69
N LYS A 276 -12.52 12.70 -0.06
CA LYS A 276 -12.54 12.73 -1.53
C LYS A 276 -11.94 11.46 -2.13
N ILE A 277 -11.06 10.79 -1.39
CA ILE A 277 -10.52 9.49 -1.76
C ILE A 277 -11.53 8.43 -1.30
N PRO A 278 -11.92 7.46 -2.14
CA PRO A 278 -12.82 6.39 -1.74
C PRO A 278 -12.35 5.68 -0.47
N VAL A 279 -13.21 5.60 0.55
CA VAL A 279 -12.96 4.86 1.79
C VAL A 279 -13.75 3.55 1.74
N ILE A 280 -13.10 2.42 2.11
CA ILE A 280 -13.68 1.09 2.05
C ILE A 280 -13.32 0.30 3.30
N ASP A 281 -14.34 -0.21 4.02
CA ASP A 281 -14.15 -1.14 5.14
C ASP A 281 -13.98 -2.56 4.61
N VAL A 282 -12.73 -3.03 4.60
CA VAL A 282 -12.38 -4.35 4.03
C VAL A 282 -12.87 -5.53 4.85
N LYS A 283 -13.30 -5.32 6.10
CA LYS A 283 -13.75 -6.40 6.97
C LYS A 283 -15.21 -6.79 6.75
N ARG A 284 -16.06 -5.83 6.37
CA ARG A 284 -17.49 -6.11 6.12
C ARG A 284 -17.75 -6.99 4.91
N GLY A 285 -16.69 -7.39 4.14
CA GLY A 285 -16.74 -8.43 3.11
C GLY A 285 -17.59 -8.13 1.87
N ARG A 286 -18.39 -7.08 1.91
CA ARG A 286 -19.27 -6.70 0.80
C ARG A 286 -18.57 -5.85 -0.25
N ASP A 287 -17.49 -5.18 0.10
CA ASP A 287 -16.86 -4.14 -0.71
C ASP A 287 -15.58 -4.55 -1.43
N GLY A 288 -15.17 -5.82 -1.35
CA GLY A 288 -14.06 -6.33 -2.16
C GLY A 288 -14.30 -6.17 -3.66
N ARG A 289 -15.56 -6.24 -4.13
CA ARG A 289 -15.95 -5.95 -5.52
C ARG A 289 -15.74 -4.48 -5.87
N ARG A 290 -16.11 -3.56 -4.96
CA ARG A 290 -15.92 -2.12 -5.15
C ARG A 290 -14.44 -1.80 -5.23
N LEU A 291 -13.62 -2.38 -4.34
CA LEU A 291 -12.17 -2.20 -4.36
C LEU A 291 -11.55 -2.76 -5.65
N ALA A 292 -11.98 -3.95 -6.11
CA ALA A 292 -11.51 -4.52 -7.37
C ALA A 292 -11.91 -3.67 -8.59
N LYS A 293 -13.10 -3.05 -8.60
CA LYS A 293 -13.51 -2.09 -9.64
C LYS A 293 -12.61 -0.86 -9.67
N ILE A 294 -12.27 -0.28 -8.51
CA ILE A 294 -11.34 0.85 -8.41
C ILE A 294 -9.97 0.46 -8.97
N VAL A 295 -9.48 -0.73 -8.63
CA VAL A 295 -8.23 -1.28 -9.16
C VAL A 295 -8.27 -1.36 -10.68
N LEU A 296 -9.34 -1.87 -11.27
CA LEU A 296 -9.49 -2.02 -12.72
C LEU A 296 -9.80 -0.71 -13.45
N GLY A 297 -10.04 0.39 -12.72
CA GLY A 297 -10.43 1.67 -13.32
C GLY A 297 -11.88 1.70 -13.84
N SER A 298 -12.71 0.74 -13.42
CA SER A 298 -14.12 0.59 -13.85
C SER A 298 -15.10 1.29 -12.90
N GLY A 299 -14.63 2.18 -12.04
CA GLY A 299 -15.41 2.84 -11.01
C GLY A 299 -15.29 4.35 -11.12
N GLY A 300 -16.13 4.96 -11.92
CA GLY A 300 -16.53 6.34 -11.92
C GLY A 300 -17.99 6.40 -11.53
#